data_2b94c5c2cb713051d5a0c30ed817e412
#
_entry.id   2b94c5c2cb713051d5a0c30ed817e412
#
_cell.length_a   1.000
_cell.length_b   1.000
_cell.length_c   1.000
_cell.angle_alpha   90.00
_cell.angle_beta   90.00
_cell.angle_gamma   90.00
#
_symmetry.space_group_name_H-M   'P 1'
#
loop_
_entity.id
_entity.type
_entity.pdbx_description
1 polymer ?
#
loop_
_entity_poly.entity_id
_entity_poly.type
_entity_poly.pdbx_seq_one_letter_code
_entity_poly.pdbx_strand_id
1 'polypeptide(L)'
;MNYCLSIPLNTSAEQAGRLQALQNAFAGVCNALVPVVQQTRCWNRVTLHHLAYYDLRGRFPQMGSQMVCNAIYSVSRAYRLVLQHPASPWNLAKHPEKAIPQVNFLPDSPVYFDRHTLSLKDGKLSMYTLDGRMRFQLELKAEHQARFQQEKLREIVLAKTVQGYQLSFWFSPVDGQEDTGVAAPESSAELPDYLVVMPGEEASAGKAQELAA
;
A
#
# COMPACT_ATOMS: atom_id res chain seq x y z
N MET A 1 -11.29 -14.12 13.75
CA MET A 1 -11.09 -14.40 12.31
C MET A 1 -11.27 -13.08 11.57
N ASN A 2 -10.31 -12.69 10.76
CA ASN A 2 -10.42 -11.46 9.97
C ASN A 2 -11.43 -11.65 8.85
N TYR A 3 -12.26 -10.64 8.61
CA TYR A 3 -13.29 -10.65 7.57
C TYR A 3 -13.00 -9.59 6.52
N CYS A 4 -13.19 -9.92 5.24
CA CYS A 4 -13.08 -8.98 4.12
C CYS A 4 -14.43 -8.83 3.42
N LEU A 5 -14.90 -7.60 3.32
CA LEU A 5 -16.06 -7.23 2.53
C LEU A 5 -15.57 -6.52 1.27
N SER A 6 -15.80 -7.12 0.11
CA SER A 6 -15.46 -6.53 -1.19
C SER A 6 -16.72 -6.02 -1.88
N ILE A 7 -16.68 -4.75 -2.32
CA ILE A 7 -17.81 -4.06 -2.94
C ILE A 7 -17.35 -3.50 -4.29
N PRO A 8 -17.94 -3.94 -5.40
CA PRO A 8 -17.68 -3.36 -6.71
C PRO A 8 -18.20 -1.93 -6.77
N LEU A 9 -17.45 -1.05 -7.43
CA LEU A 9 -17.84 0.32 -7.69
C LEU A 9 -18.43 0.43 -9.09
N ASN A 10 -19.67 0.89 -9.19
CA ASN A 10 -20.25 1.22 -10.47
C ASN A 10 -19.72 2.59 -10.92
N THR A 11 -18.71 2.59 -11.80
CA THR A 11 -18.01 3.79 -12.25
C THR A 11 -18.42 4.19 -13.65
N SER A 12 -18.64 5.49 -13.86
CA SER A 12 -18.63 6.06 -15.21
C SER A 12 -17.21 6.03 -15.81
N ALA A 13 -17.06 6.25 -17.11
CA ALA A 13 -15.77 6.36 -17.76
C ALA A 13 -14.91 7.49 -17.16
N GLU A 14 -15.51 8.62 -16.83
CA GLU A 14 -14.84 9.74 -16.16
C GLU A 14 -14.33 9.34 -14.77
N GLN A 15 -15.20 8.73 -13.96
CA GLN A 15 -14.83 8.24 -12.63
C GLN A 15 -13.71 7.20 -12.69
N ALA A 16 -13.77 6.25 -13.62
CA ALA A 16 -12.72 5.27 -13.85
C ALA A 16 -11.37 5.93 -14.21
N GLY A 17 -11.39 6.95 -15.07
CA GLY A 17 -10.20 7.73 -15.42
C GLY A 17 -9.58 8.45 -14.21
N ARG A 18 -10.41 9.03 -13.33
CA ARG A 18 -9.95 9.68 -12.08
C ARG A 18 -9.36 8.67 -11.09
N LEU A 19 -9.93 7.48 -10.97
CA LEU A 19 -9.38 6.41 -10.14
C LEU A 19 -8.06 5.88 -10.69
N GLN A 20 -7.94 5.74 -12.00
CA GLN A 20 -6.68 5.35 -12.63
C GLN A 20 -5.59 6.40 -12.40
N ALA A 21 -5.93 7.69 -12.51
CA ALA A 21 -4.99 8.77 -12.21
C ALA A 21 -4.52 8.74 -10.75
N LEU A 22 -5.43 8.45 -9.81
CA LEU A 22 -5.09 8.27 -8.40
C LEU A 22 -4.15 7.06 -8.19
N GLN A 23 -4.41 5.91 -8.81
CA GLN A 23 -3.54 4.73 -8.73
C GLN A 23 -2.14 5.03 -9.26
N ASN A 24 -2.04 5.65 -10.45
CA ASN A 24 -0.76 6.02 -11.05
C ASN A 24 0.05 6.95 -10.13
N ALA A 25 -0.60 7.98 -9.57
CA ALA A 25 0.05 8.92 -8.67
C ALA A 25 0.48 8.24 -7.36
N PHE A 26 -0.35 7.36 -6.81
CA PHE A 26 -0.05 6.61 -5.60
C PHE A 26 1.14 5.67 -5.81
N ALA A 27 1.17 4.90 -6.90
CA ALA A 27 2.30 4.06 -7.29
C ALA A 27 3.58 4.89 -7.48
N GLY A 28 3.47 6.08 -8.07
CA GLY A 28 4.58 7.03 -8.21
C GLY A 28 5.19 7.44 -6.87
N VAL A 29 4.35 7.72 -5.85
CA VAL A 29 4.82 8.01 -4.49
C VAL A 29 5.49 6.79 -3.86
N CYS A 30 4.91 5.59 -4.03
CA CYS A 30 5.50 4.35 -3.53
C CYS A 30 6.89 4.11 -4.16
N ASN A 31 7.00 4.23 -5.48
CA ASN A 31 8.26 4.03 -6.19
C ASN A 31 9.33 5.07 -5.82
N ALA A 32 8.92 6.31 -5.53
CA ALA A 32 9.83 7.35 -5.07
C ALA A 32 10.45 7.04 -3.69
N LEU A 33 9.79 6.21 -2.87
CA LEU A 33 10.27 5.81 -1.54
C LEU A 33 11.22 4.61 -1.59
N VAL A 34 11.20 3.81 -2.65
CA VAL A 34 12.01 2.60 -2.80
C VAL A 34 13.52 2.85 -2.61
N PRO A 35 14.13 3.88 -3.23
CA PRO A 35 15.55 4.18 -3.01
C PRO A 35 15.89 4.47 -1.55
N VAL A 36 14.98 5.11 -0.81
CA VAL A 36 15.18 5.40 0.63
C VAL A 36 15.27 4.09 1.41
N VAL A 37 14.38 3.12 1.12
CA VAL A 37 14.42 1.80 1.76
C VAL A 37 15.72 1.06 1.43
N GLN A 38 16.16 1.08 0.17
CA GLN A 38 17.40 0.44 -0.26
C GLN A 38 18.63 1.02 0.43
N GLN A 39 18.74 2.34 0.48
CA GLN A 39 19.87 3.05 1.07
C GLN A 39 19.95 2.91 2.59
N THR A 40 18.79 3.02 3.27
CA THR A 40 18.73 3.01 4.73
C THR A 40 18.54 1.61 5.32
N ARG A 41 18.23 0.61 4.48
CA ARG A 41 17.83 -0.76 4.88
C ARG A 41 16.69 -0.75 5.91
N CYS A 42 15.83 0.27 5.85
CA CYS A 42 14.72 0.47 6.76
C CYS A 42 13.38 0.46 6.00
N TRP A 43 12.46 -0.37 6.44
CA TRP A 43 11.07 -0.43 5.94
C TRP A 43 10.04 -0.28 7.05
N ASN A 44 10.47 0.14 8.24
CA ASN A 44 9.54 0.46 9.32
C ASN A 44 8.75 1.73 8.97
N ARG A 45 7.40 1.65 9.06
CA ARG A 45 6.50 2.74 8.68
C ARG A 45 6.81 4.07 9.38
N VAL A 46 7.08 4.03 10.68
CA VAL A 46 7.34 5.24 11.48
C VAL A 46 8.65 5.88 11.06
N THR A 47 9.69 5.08 10.93
CA THR A 47 11.01 5.55 10.50
C THR A 47 10.96 6.10 9.08
N LEU A 48 10.31 5.41 8.14
CA LEU A 48 10.14 5.90 6.77
C LEU A 48 9.38 7.22 6.71
N HIS A 49 8.37 7.39 7.56
CA HIS A 49 7.66 8.66 7.66
C HIS A 49 8.62 9.79 8.07
N HIS A 50 9.44 9.59 9.09
CA HIS A 50 10.41 10.60 9.51
C HIS A 50 11.46 10.92 8.44
N LEU A 51 11.91 9.91 7.69
CA LEU A 51 12.95 10.06 6.68
C LEU A 51 12.47 10.75 5.40
N ALA A 52 11.23 10.48 4.96
CA ALA A 52 10.82 10.80 3.60
C ALA A 52 9.55 11.65 3.47
N TYR A 53 8.76 11.83 4.52
CA TYR A 53 7.44 12.47 4.40
C TYR A 53 7.51 13.87 3.77
N TYR A 54 8.41 14.73 4.23
CA TYR A 54 8.51 16.11 3.74
C TYR A 54 9.02 16.17 2.30
N ASP A 55 9.98 15.33 1.93
CA ASP A 55 10.47 15.21 0.55
C ASP A 55 9.35 14.76 -0.39
N LEU A 56 8.63 13.69 -0.02
CA LEU A 56 7.49 13.20 -0.80
C LEU A 56 6.39 14.26 -0.93
N ARG A 57 6.10 15.03 0.11
CA ARG A 57 5.13 16.15 0.07
C ARG A 57 5.56 17.23 -0.91
N GLY A 58 6.85 17.54 -0.98
CA GLY A 58 7.41 18.50 -1.93
C GLY A 58 7.37 18.00 -3.37
N ARG A 59 7.69 16.73 -3.59
CA ARG A 59 7.74 16.10 -4.93
C ARG A 59 6.35 15.79 -5.51
N PHE A 60 5.35 15.52 -4.64
CA PHE A 60 4.00 15.16 -5.03
C PHE A 60 2.96 16.10 -4.40
N PRO A 61 2.98 17.40 -4.71
CA PRO A 61 2.11 18.40 -4.07
C PRO A 61 0.61 18.13 -4.30
N GLN A 62 0.25 17.45 -5.41
CA GLN A 62 -1.13 17.06 -5.73
C GLN A 62 -1.66 15.93 -4.84
N MET A 63 -0.77 15.16 -4.19
CA MET A 63 -1.15 14.08 -3.30
C MET A 63 -1.41 14.63 -1.88
N GLY A 64 -2.59 14.41 -1.33
CA GLY A 64 -2.93 14.83 0.02
C GLY A 64 -1.99 14.24 1.08
N SER A 65 -1.76 14.97 2.17
CA SER A 65 -0.82 14.57 3.25
C SER A 65 -1.09 13.16 3.77
N GLN A 66 -2.35 12.83 4.02
CA GLN A 66 -2.72 11.51 4.53
C GLN A 66 -2.53 10.42 3.47
N MET A 67 -2.72 10.72 2.18
CA MET A 67 -2.45 9.76 1.11
C MET A 67 -0.96 9.44 0.99
N VAL A 68 -0.06 10.41 1.23
CA VAL A 68 1.38 10.15 1.34
C VAL A 68 1.68 9.22 2.51
N CYS A 69 1.04 9.40 3.67
CA CYS A 69 1.17 8.47 4.79
C CYS A 69 0.68 7.05 4.44
N ASN A 70 -0.40 6.95 3.65
CA ASN A 70 -0.92 5.67 3.19
C ASN A 70 0.02 5.01 2.16
N ALA A 71 0.71 5.77 1.32
CA ALA A 71 1.74 5.24 0.42
C ALA A 71 2.98 4.74 1.20
N ILE A 72 3.42 5.47 2.23
CA ILE A 72 4.48 4.99 3.14
C ILE A 72 4.08 3.66 3.80
N TYR A 73 2.83 3.54 4.23
CA TYR A 73 2.30 2.27 4.76
C TYR A 73 2.33 1.15 3.72
N SER A 74 1.92 1.43 2.47
CA SER A 74 1.93 0.45 1.37
C SER A 74 3.35 -0.08 1.10
N VAL A 75 4.36 0.83 1.05
CA VAL A 75 5.77 0.44 0.85
C VAL A 75 6.29 -0.39 2.03
N SER A 76 6.01 0.05 3.27
CA SER A 76 6.38 -0.72 4.47
C SER A 76 5.82 -2.13 4.45
N ARG A 77 4.56 -2.28 4.02
CA ARG A 77 3.87 -3.56 3.88
C ARG A 77 4.50 -4.43 2.80
N ALA A 78 4.75 -3.86 1.61
CA ALA A 78 5.36 -4.60 0.50
C ALA A 78 6.76 -5.14 0.86
N TYR A 79 7.61 -4.30 1.45
CA TYR A 79 8.93 -4.74 1.89
C TYR A 79 8.89 -5.77 3.02
N ARG A 80 7.90 -5.69 3.92
CA ARG A 80 7.70 -6.73 4.94
C ARG A 80 7.35 -8.06 4.28
N LEU A 81 6.46 -8.07 3.30
CA LEU A 81 6.13 -9.27 2.53
C LEU A 81 7.36 -9.82 1.80
N VAL A 82 8.11 -8.98 1.11
CA VAL A 82 9.30 -9.39 0.34
C VAL A 82 10.43 -9.89 1.24
N LEU A 83 10.73 -9.21 2.35
CA LEU A 83 11.93 -9.45 3.16
C LEU A 83 11.72 -10.38 4.36
N GLN A 84 10.47 -10.56 4.83
CA GLN A 84 10.17 -11.30 6.05
C GLN A 84 9.34 -12.57 5.80
N HIS A 85 8.65 -12.69 4.65
CA HIS A 85 7.86 -13.90 4.37
C HIS A 85 8.77 -15.13 4.26
N PRO A 86 8.45 -16.26 4.96
CA PRO A 86 9.32 -17.45 5.00
C PRO A 86 9.63 -18.06 3.63
N ALA A 87 8.69 -18.00 2.69
CA ALA A 87 8.86 -18.53 1.34
C ALA A 87 9.46 -17.53 0.35
N SER A 88 9.73 -16.30 0.77
CA SER A 88 10.34 -15.31 -0.13
C SER A 88 11.79 -15.64 -0.44
N PRO A 89 12.22 -15.58 -1.72
CA PRO A 89 13.61 -15.71 -2.09
C PRO A 89 14.49 -14.54 -1.60
N TRP A 90 13.86 -13.47 -1.14
CA TRP A 90 14.49 -12.25 -0.61
C TRP A 90 14.48 -12.18 0.92
N ASN A 91 14.10 -13.25 1.59
CA ASN A 91 13.99 -13.27 3.06
C ASN A 91 15.33 -12.98 3.73
N LEU A 92 15.43 -11.86 4.45
CA LEU A 92 16.67 -11.42 5.09
C LEU A 92 17.10 -12.29 6.28
N ALA A 93 16.19 -13.02 6.91
CA ALA A 93 16.60 -13.97 7.96
C ALA A 93 17.38 -15.16 7.37
N LYS A 94 17.15 -15.49 6.09
CA LYS A 94 17.86 -16.54 5.36
C LYS A 94 19.11 -16.02 4.63
N HIS A 95 19.07 -14.75 4.24
CA HIS A 95 20.10 -14.10 3.41
C HIS A 95 20.40 -12.69 3.91
N PRO A 96 20.96 -12.53 5.13
CA PRO A 96 21.17 -11.21 5.75
C PRO A 96 22.19 -10.34 4.98
N GLU A 97 23.07 -10.96 4.21
CA GLU A 97 24.11 -10.30 3.40
C GLU A 97 23.57 -9.69 2.11
N LYS A 98 22.43 -10.14 1.62
CA LYS A 98 21.89 -9.67 0.34
C LYS A 98 21.55 -8.17 0.38
N ALA A 99 21.75 -7.52 -0.77
CA ALA A 99 21.26 -6.18 -1.00
C ALA A 99 19.72 -6.17 -0.89
N ILE A 100 19.18 -5.05 -0.42
CA ILE A 100 17.72 -4.84 -0.40
C ILE A 100 17.23 -4.80 -1.85
N PRO A 101 16.28 -5.66 -2.25
CA PRO A 101 15.79 -5.69 -3.62
C PRO A 101 15.06 -4.40 -3.97
N GLN A 102 15.05 -4.08 -5.25
CA GLN A 102 14.20 -3.02 -5.79
C GLN A 102 12.79 -3.57 -5.95
N VAL A 103 11.85 -2.94 -5.26
CA VAL A 103 10.41 -3.22 -5.40
C VAL A 103 9.80 -2.15 -6.28
N ASN A 104 9.21 -2.53 -7.41
CA ASN A 104 8.54 -1.62 -8.31
C ASN A 104 7.02 -1.81 -8.22
N PHE A 105 6.29 -0.74 -7.90
CA PHE A 105 4.83 -0.70 -7.86
C PHE A 105 4.31 -0.36 -9.25
N LEU A 106 3.51 -1.25 -9.83
CA LEU A 106 2.89 -1.04 -11.13
C LEU A 106 1.80 0.05 -11.07
N PRO A 107 1.46 0.69 -12.21
CA PRO A 107 0.47 1.79 -12.24
C PRO A 107 -0.92 1.44 -11.73
N ASP A 108 -1.29 0.17 -11.71
CA ASP A 108 -2.55 -0.37 -11.20
C ASP A 108 -2.46 -0.92 -9.78
N SER A 109 -1.36 -0.62 -9.07
CA SER A 109 -1.18 -1.00 -7.67
C SER A 109 -2.37 -0.53 -6.83
N PRO A 110 -2.79 -1.32 -5.85
CA PRO A 110 -3.88 -0.96 -4.96
C PRO A 110 -3.59 0.33 -4.18
N VAL A 111 -4.65 1.15 -3.97
CA VAL A 111 -4.58 2.36 -3.17
C VAL A 111 -5.17 2.10 -1.79
N TYR A 112 -4.40 2.41 -0.75
CA TYR A 112 -4.82 2.28 0.64
C TYR A 112 -5.48 3.56 1.13
N PHE A 113 -6.63 3.40 1.78
CA PHE A 113 -7.39 4.49 2.40
C PHE A 113 -7.51 4.27 3.90
N ASP A 114 -7.79 5.36 4.59
CA ASP A 114 -8.17 5.38 5.99
C ASP A 114 -9.41 6.26 6.21
N ARG A 115 -9.83 6.42 7.47
CA ARG A 115 -11.02 7.21 7.85
C ARG A 115 -10.94 8.70 7.48
N HIS A 116 -9.75 9.24 7.20
CA HIS A 116 -9.56 10.64 6.81
C HIS A 116 -9.71 10.82 5.30
N THR A 117 -9.32 9.80 4.54
CA THR A 117 -9.30 9.81 3.08
C THR A 117 -10.54 9.16 2.46
N LEU A 118 -11.25 8.32 3.22
CA LEU A 118 -12.51 7.70 2.81
C LEU A 118 -13.50 7.71 3.97
N SER A 119 -14.77 8.05 3.68
CA SER A 119 -15.88 7.94 4.63
C SER A 119 -17.02 7.18 4.00
N LEU A 120 -17.69 6.35 4.81
CA LEU A 120 -18.88 5.60 4.43
C LEU A 120 -19.92 5.79 5.53
N LYS A 121 -21.09 6.35 5.17
CA LYS A 121 -22.20 6.57 6.09
C LYS A 121 -23.52 6.34 5.34
N ASP A 122 -24.35 5.44 5.85
CA ASP A 122 -25.68 5.14 5.29
C ASP A 122 -25.63 4.80 3.80
N GLY A 123 -24.63 3.99 3.39
CA GLY A 123 -24.39 3.64 1.99
C GLY A 123 -23.76 4.75 1.14
N LYS A 124 -23.62 5.97 1.66
CA LYS A 124 -22.98 7.09 0.96
C LYS A 124 -21.47 7.03 1.19
N LEU A 125 -20.76 6.62 0.14
CA LEU A 125 -19.30 6.60 0.09
C LEU A 125 -18.78 7.96 -0.40
N SER A 126 -17.77 8.50 0.28
CA SER A 126 -17.00 9.65 -0.18
C SER A 126 -15.53 9.37 -0.01
N MET A 127 -14.78 9.34 -1.10
CA MET A 127 -13.36 9.01 -1.13
C MET A 127 -12.52 10.12 -1.76
N TYR A 128 -11.27 10.22 -1.32
CA TYR A 128 -10.29 11.14 -1.87
C TYR A 128 -9.94 10.75 -3.32
N THR A 129 -9.78 11.76 -4.17
CA THR A 129 -9.12 11.68 -5.48
C THR A 129 -8.22 12.91 -5.65
N LEU A 130 -7.38 12.94 -6.69
CA LEU A 130 -6.42 14.04 -6.91
C LEU A 130 -7.09 15.41 -7.11
N ASP A 131 -8.31 15.41 -7.65
CA ASP A 131 -9.09 16.57 -8.02
C ASP A 131 -10.34 16.78 -7.13
N GLY A 132 -10.26 16.32 -5.89
CA GLY A 132 -11.34 16.44 -4.91
C GLY A 132 -11.91 15.09 -4.49
N ARG A 133 -13.09 15.11 -3.84
CA ARG A 133 -13.73 13.88 -3.35
C ARG A 133 -14.71 13.31 -4.40
N MET A 134 -14.62 12.01 -4.61
CA MET A 134 -15.56 11.25 -5.43
C MET A 134 -16.60 10.59 -4.52
N ARG A 135 -17.85 10.53 -4.99
CA ARG A 135 -18.98 9.99 -4.22
C ARG A 135 -19.66 8.87 -4.97
N PHE A 136 -20.08 7.85 -4.20
CA PHE A 136 -20.85 6.72 -4.68
C PHE A 136 -22.00 6.42 -3.73
N GLN A 137 -23.08 5.88 -4.26
CA GLN A 137 -24.12 5.24 -3.45
C GLN A 137 -23.89 3.74 -3.50
N LEU A 138 -23.61 3.13 -2.36
CA LEU A 138 -23.41 1.70 -2.22
C LEU A 138 -24.68 1.04 -1.68
N GLU A 139 -25.07 -0.08 -2.25
CA GLU A 139 -26.12 -0.93 -1.72
C GLU A 139 -25.53 -1.90 -0.68
N LEU A 140 -25.64 -1.51 0.59
CA LEU A 140 -25.18 -2.31 1.71
C LEU A 140 -26.31 -3.13 2.30
N LYS A 141 -26.14 -4.44 2.36
CA LYS A 141 -27.04 -5.32 3.10
C LYS A 141 -26.99 -4.98 4.61
N ALA A 142 -28.06 -5.28 5.34
CA ALA A 142 -28.14 -5.04 6.79
C ALA A 142 -26.98 -5.69 7.55
N GLU A 143 -26.58 -6.90 7.17
CA GLU A 143 -25.42 -7.62 7.73
C GLU A 143 -24.10 -6.87 7.54
N HIS A 144 -23.92 -6.20 6.38
CA HIS A 144 -22.72 -5.39 6.12
C HIS A 144 -22.73 -4.12 6.98
N GLN A 145 -23.89 -3.46 7.13
CA GLN A 145 -24.02 -2.26 7.97
C GLN A 145 -23.71 -2.59 9.44
N ALA A 146 -24.20 -3.73 9.94
CA ALA A 146 -23.91 -4.19 11.29
C ALA A 146 -22.41 -4.37 11.55
N ARG A 147 -21.64 -4.88 10.58
CA ARG A 147 -20.19 -5.02 10.71
C ARG A 147 -19.45 -3.70 10.84
N PHE A 148 -19.82 -2.68 10.05
CA PHE A 148 -19.25 -1.33 10.18
C PHE A 148 -19.49 -0.71 11.56
N GLN A 149 -20.54 -1.15 12.26
CA GLN A 149 -20.88 -0.66 13.61
C GLN A 149 -20.23 -1.48 14.73
N GLN A 150 -20.02 -2.80 14.53
CA GLN A 150 -19.66 -3.75 15.58
C GLN A 150 -18.20 -4.21 15.50
N GLU A 151 -17.56 -4.09 14.34
CA GLU A 151 -16.20 -4.59 14.13
C GLU A 151 -15.22 -3.43 13.91
N LYS A 152 -13.95 -3.66 14.20
CA LYS A 152 -12.89 -2.67 13.96
C LYS A 152 -12.44 -2.73 12.50
N LEU A 153 -12.70 -1.66 11.75
CA LEU A 153 -12.18 -1.51 10.39
C LEU A 153 -10.67 -1.29 10.44
N ARG A 154 -9.91 -2.16 9.75
CA ARG A 154 -8.44 -2.16 9.75
C ARG A 154 -7.87 -1.51 8.50
N GLU A 155 -8.34 -1.94 7.34
CA GLU A 155 -7.84 -1.49 6.04
C GLU A 155 -8.99 -1.26 5.07
N ILE A 156 -8.81 -0.29 4.19
CA ILE A 156 -9.67 -0.02 3.04
C ILE A 156 -8.76 0.03 1.82
N VAL A 157 -9.03 -0.83 0.85
CA VAL A 157 -8.17 -0.99 -0.32
C VAL A 157 -8.99 -0.85 -1.59
N LEU A 158 -8.60 0.09 -2.45
CA LEU A 158 -9.12 0.20 -3.82
C LEU A 158 -8.21 -0.62 -4.74
N ALA A 159 -8.80 -1.52 -5.49
CA ALA A 159 -8.10 -2.29 -6.51
C ALA A 159 -8.88 -2.26 -7.83
N LYS A 160 -8.15 -2.37 -8.95
CA LYS A 160 -8.72 -2.60 -10.26
C LYS A 160 -8.80 -4.10 -10.49
N THR A 161 -9.93 -4.57 -10.97
CA THR A 161 -10.18 -5.97 -11.34
C THR A 161 -10.57 -6.06 -12.81
N VAL A 162 -10.73 -7.26 -13.34
CA VAL A 162 -11.23 -7.47 -14.70
C VAL A 162 -12.66 -6.93 -14.89
N GLN A 163 -13.42 -6.76 -13.81
CA GLN A 163 -14.80 -6.25 -13.82
C GLN A 163 -14.89 -4.75 -13.54
N GLY A 164 -13.77 -4.07 -13.30
CA GLY A 164 -13.74 -2.66 -12.94
C GLY A 164 -13.11 -2.41 -11.55
N TYR A 165 -13.48 -1.32 -10.91
CA TYR A 165 -12.95 -0.96 -9.60
C TYR A 165 -13.73 -1.61 -8.47
N GLN A 166 -13.01 -2.00 -7.41
CA GLN A 166 -13.54 -2.63 -6.21
C GLN A 166 -12.91 -2.02 -4.96
N LEU A 167 -13.71 -1.81 -3.92
CA LEU A 167 -13.25 -1.50 -2.57
C LEU A 167 -13.34 -2.74 -1.69
N SER A 168 -12.26 -3.05 -1.00
CA SER A 168 -12.20 -4.11 0.00
C SER A 168 -12.03 -3.49 1.40
N PHE A 169 -12.92 -3.85 2.32
CA PHE A 169 -12.93 -3.43 3.71
C PHE A 169 -12.54 -4.61 4.58
N TRP A 170 -11.44 -4.48 5.30
CA TRP A 170 -10.92 -5.51 6.19
C TRP A 170 -11.27 -5.21 7.63
N PHE A 171 -11.94 -6.14 8.29
CA PHE A 171 -12.38 -6.02 9.68
C PHE A 171 -11.67 -7.01 10.57
N SER A 172 -11.53 -6.66 11.86
CA SER A 172 -11.13 -7.57 12.92
C SER A 172 -12.11 -7.46 14.08
N PRO A 173 -12.28 -8.53 14.90
CA PRO A 173 -13.04 -8.45 16.14
C PRO A 173 -12.49 -7.36 17.05
N VAL A 174 -13.37 -6.74 17.86
CA VAL A 174 -13.00 -5.64 18.77
C VAL A 174 -12.05 -6.13 19.87
N ASP A 175 -12.16 -7.38 20.30
CA ASP A 175 -11.39 -7.99 21.41
C ASP A 175 -10.04 -8.58 20.97
N GLY A 176 -9.64 -8.44 19.71
CA GLY A 176 -8.32 -8.89 19.27
C GLY A 176 -7.22 -7.99 19.81
N GLN A 177 -6.23 -8.56 20.49
CA GLN A 177 -4.96 -7.89 20.80
C GLN A 177 -4.50 -7.10 19.57
N GLU A 178 -3.98 -5.90 19.79
CA GLU A 178 -3.38 -5.11 18.73
C GLU A 178 -2.26 -5.91 18.07
N ASP A 179 -2.63 -6.65 17.05
CA ASP A 179 -1.65 -7.25 16.17
C ASP A 179 -0.99 -6.09 15.41
N THR A 180 0.21 -5.72 15.84
CA THR A 180 1.07 -4.74 15.17
C THR A 180 1.55 -5.27 13.82
N GLY A 181 1.11 -6.42 13.43
CA GLY A 181 1.38 -7.13 12.20
C GLY A 181 0.15 -7.19 11.31
N VAL A 182 0.27 -6.57 10.19
CA VAL A 182 -0.49 -6.70 8.95
C VAL A 182 -1.13 -8.08 8.83
N ALA A 183 -2.46 -8.12 8.79
CA ALA A 183 -3.16 -9.24 8.19
C ALA A 183 -2.92 -9.23 6.67
N ALA A 184 -1.75 -9.70 6.26
CA ALA A 184 -1.61 -10.18 4.91
C ALA A 184 -2.49 -11.44 4.77
N PRO A 185 -3.08 -11.71 3.62
CA PRO A 185 -3.58 -13.05 3.34
C PRO A 185 -2.38 -14.00 3.45
N GLU A 186 -2.31 -14.75 4.53
CA GLU A 186 -1.17 -15.60 4.87
C GLU A 186 -1.06 -16.87 4.00
N SER A 187 -1.72 -16.95 2.85
CA SER A 187 -1.84 -18.22 2.15
C SER A 187 -1.12 -18.33 0.81
N SER A 188 -0.51 -17.30 0.25
CA SER A 188 0.29 -17.48 -0.95
C SER A 188 1.71 -16.97 -0.78
N ALA A 189 2.70 -17.83 -1.06
CA ALA A 189 4.10 -17.48 -1.21
C ALA A 189 4.35 -16.58 -2.44
N GLU A 190 3.31 -16.32 -3.22
CA GLU A 190 3.35 -15.55 -4.45
C GLU A 190 3.25 -14.06 -4.12
N LEU A 191 4.16 -13.29 -4.70
CA LEU A 191 4.09 -11.84 -4.65
C LEU A 191 2.85 -11.37 -5.42
N PRO A 192 2.18 -10.32 -4.94
CA PRO A 192 1.06 -9.74 -5.67
C PRO A 192 1.47 -9.29 -7.08
N ASP A 193 0.61 -9.49 -8.07
CA ASP A 193 0.86 -9.18 -9.48
C ASP A 193 1.23 -7.70 -9.74
N TYR A 194 0.85 -6.81 -8.84
CA TYR A 194 1.19 -5.39 -8.94
C TYR A 194 2.58 -5.02 -8.42
N LEU A 195 3.37 -6.01 -7.92
CA LEU A 195 4.73 -5.81 -7.46
C LEU A 195 5.72 -6.55 -8.35
N VAL A 196 6.68 -5.83 -8.90
CA VAL A 196 7.84 -6.42 -9.59
C VAL A 196 9.05 -6.26 -8.69
N VAL A 197 9.71 -7.37 -8.33
CA VAL A 197 10.88 -7.38 -7.45
C VAL A 197 12.09 -7.77 -8.25
N MET A 198 13.10 -6.91 -8.23
CA MET A 198 14.38 -7.11 -8.91
C MET A 198 15.52 -7.14 -7.90
N PRO A 199 16.64 -7.84 -8.20
CA PRO A 199 17.83 -7.79 -7.37
C PRO A 199 18.24 -6.34 -7.08
N GLY A 200 18.62 -6.05 -5.84
CA GLY A 200 19.28 -4.79 -5.51
C GLY A 200 20.68 -4.75 -6.12
N GLU A 201 21.15 -3.56 -6.46
CA GLU A 201 22.55 -3.40 -6.86
C GLU A 201 23.43 -3.71 -5.65
N GLU A 202 24.34 -4.69 -5.79
CA GLU A 202 25.41 -4.91 -4.83
C GLU A 202 26.26 -3.63 -4.82
N ALA A 203 26.41 -3.02 -3.65
CA ALA A 203 27.34 -1.93 -3.50
C ALA A 203 28.70 -2.44 -3.99
N SER A 204 29.20 -1.88 -5.10
CA SER A 204 30.49 -2.21 -5.67
C SER A 204 31.59 -1.82 -4.66
N ALA A 205 31.86 -2.71 -3.73
CA ALA A 205 33.04 -2.69 -2.89
C ALA A 205 34.22 -3.08 -3.77
N GLY A 206 34.78 -2.13 -4.52
CA GLY A 206 35.92 -2.47 -5.35
C GLY A 206 36.27 -1.45 -6.42
N LYS A 207 36.51 -0.19 -6.07
CA LYS A 207 37.39 0.71 -6.86
C LYS A 207 37.99 1.81 -5.95
N ALA A 208 38.72 1.39 -4.96
CA ALA A 208 39.52 2.31 -4.15
C ALA A 208 40.89 1.67 -3.82
N GLN A 209 41.50 0.97 -4.77
CA GLN A 209 42.86 0.45 -4.60
C GLN A 209 43.60 0.32 -5.95
N GLU A 210 43.64 1.42 -6.72
CA GLU A 210 44.55 1.48 -7.87
C GLU A 210 44.84 2.94 -8.26
N LEU A 211 45.26 3.74 -7.29
CA LEU A 211 45.86 5.06 -7.54
C LEU A 211 46.82 5.43 -6.40
N ALA A 212 47.77 4.50 -6.11
CA ALA A 212 48.97 4.78 -5.33
C ALA A 212 50.02 3.74 -5.74
N ALA A 213 50.61 3.94 -6.90
CA ALA A 213 51.91 3.40 -7.28
C ALA A 213 52.60 4.38 -8.22
#